data_8e36601c21e84ce7079c053bd87146df
#
_entry.id   8e36601c21e84ce7079c053bd87146df
#
_cell.length_a   1.000
_cell.length_b   1.000
_cell.length_c   1.000
_cell.angle_alpha   90.00
_cell.angle_beta   90.00
_cell.angle_gamma   90.00
#
_symmetry.space_group_name_H-M   'P 1'
#
loop_
_entity.id
_entity.type
_entity.pdbx_description
1 polymer ?
#
loop_
_entity_poly.entity_id
_entity_poly.type
_entity_poly.pdbx_seq_one_letter_code
_entity_poly.pdbx_strand_id
1 'polypeptide(L)'
;RAFIKQHFYNNCKLYSKGIDDAKKDTSVYQMYWDFSSPLKDVKPHHVLALNRAEREGEISVNLEPDYETTLTMFYDQFNLVNSYYKEAIQDSFERLIAPSVLRELRSDATEHAELHSITVFSTNLKHLLLTPPIKGNRVLGIDPGIRTGTKCAALDETGKFLGYFIINQEHNFEAGKEAVAKAVKEYGIQVIAVGNGTGSSDVCRLVSEAIQEKQLNVQFTIVDEDGASVYSASEIAREEFPELDLTIRGAISIGRRLQDPLAELVKIDPKSIGVGLYQHDVNQKNLTEKLDEVVESVVNNVGVNINTASHALLKYVSGINSLLAKKIVKYRDEKGKIVSREELKNIPGLGDKTFEQCAGFLKIPESENPLDNTWVHPENYALASELYPLIKEQKEITKAMKDQLKNKYGVGETTIEDIILELKKPNRDPRDELPKPLLQTGVLVFEDLKEGMIVTGKVKNVVDFGAFVDIGIKETALVHISEISDTFVKNPLDVIKVGE
;
A
#
# COMPACT_ATOMS: atom_id res chain seq x y z
N ARG A 1 22.66 -35.81 2.83
CA ARG A 1 21.63 -34.90 3.31
C ARG A 1 21.01 -34.13 2.16
N ALA A 2 21.78 -33.45 1.30
CA ALA A 2 21.24 -32.71 0.16
C ALA A 2 20.35 -33.56 -0.77
N PHE A 3 20.78 -34.77 -1.10
CA PHE A 3 20.01 -35.74 -1.88
C PHE A 3 18.66 -36.07 -1.21
N ILE A 4 18.65 -36.37 0.09
CA ILE A 4 17.43 -36.69 0.85
C ILE A 4 16.51 -35.49 0.87
N LYS A 5 17.03 -34.28 1.09
CA LYS A 5 16.25 -33.04 1.07
C LYS A 5 15.55 -32.82 -0.27
N GLN A 6 16.27 -32.98 -1.38
CA GLN A 6 15.70 -32.86 -2.72
C GLN A 6 14.66 -33.94 -3.01
N HIS A 7 14.92 -35.17 -2.58
CA HIS A 7 13.96 -36.26 -2.75
C HIS A 7 12.67 -36.01 -1.93
N PHE A 8 12.79 -35.60 -0.67
CA PHE A 8 11.64 -35.25 0.17
C PHE A 8 10.87 -34.06 -0.38
N TYR A 9 11.54 -33.00 -0.82
CA TYR A 9 10.88 -31.86 -1.44
C TYR A 9 9.96 -32.27 -2.61
N ASN A 10 10.43 -33.19 -3.44
CA ASN A 10 9.68 -33.63 -4.62
C ASN A 10 8.53 -34.59 -4.32
N ASN A 11 8.65 -35.40 -3.25
CA ASN A 11 7.78 -36.55 -3.00
C ASN A 11 7.02 -36.51 -1.67
N CYS A 12 7.37 -35.61 -0.73
CA CYS A 12 6.60 -35.43 0.50
C CYS A 12 5.24 -34.76 0.23
N LYS A 13 4.28 -35.15 1.06
CA LYS A 13 3.02 -34.43 1.20
C LYS A 13 3.05 -33.60 2.49
N LEU A 14 2.57 -32.38 2.38
CA LEU A 14 2.22 -31.55 3.53
C LEU A 14 0.74 -31.81 3.82
N TYR A 15 0.44 -32.19 5.06
CA TYR A 15 -0.94 -32.42 5.49
C TYR A 15 -1.19 -31.77 6.84
N SER A 16 -2.44 -31.45 7.08
CA SER A 16 -2.91 -30.94 8.37
C SER A 16 -4.10 -31.76 8.87
N LYS A 17 -4.26 -31.77 10.19
CA LYS A 17 -5.36 -32.44 10.87
C LYS A 17 -5.86 -31.58 12.00
N GLY A 18 -7.19 -31.42 12.11
CA GLY A 18 -7.85 -30.76 13.24
C GLY A 18 -7.50 -31.43 14.57
N ILE A 19 -7.34 -30.62 15.61
CA ILE A 19 -7.02 -31.10 16.96
C ILE A 19 -8.30 -31.45 17.71
N ASP A 20 -9.38 -30.68 17.52
CA ASP A 20 -10.67 -30.90 18.22
C ASP A 20 -11.83 -30.79 17.22
N ASP A 21 -12.34 -31.94 16.79
CA ASP A 21 -13.40 -32.02 15.78
C ASP A 21 -14.70 -31.29 16.18
N ALA A 22 -14.94 -31.06 17.48
CA ALA A 22 -16.09 -30.28 17.92
C ALA A 22 -16.06 -28.82 17.50
N LYS A 23 -14.88 -28.30 17.15
CA LYS A 23 -14.68 -26.92 16.70
C LYS A 23 -14.70 -26.77 15.18
N LYS A 24 -14.69 -27.86 14.42
CA LYS A 24 -14.55 -27.84 12.96
C LYS A 24 -15.52 -26.90 12.28
N ASP A 25 -16.79 -26.95 12.61
CA ASP A 25 -17.85 -26.19 11.94
C ASP A 25 -17.86 -24.69 12.30
N THR A 26 -17.20 -24.32 13.39
CA THR A 26 -17.09 -22.90 13.86
C THR A 26 -15.73 -22.28 13.60
N SER A 27 -14.75 -23.08 13.21
CA SER A 27 -13.38 -22.62 12.96
C SER A 27 -13.27 -21.88 11.63
N VAL A 28 -12.57 -20.75 11.64
CA VAL A 28 -12.20 -20.02 10.41
C VAL A 28 -11.20 -20.81 9.54
N TYR A 29 -10.62 -21.89 10.09
CA TYR A 29 -9.68 -22.79 9.41
C TYR A 29 -10.33 -24.08 8.93
N GLN A 30 -11.65 -24.16 8.82
CA GLN A 30 -12.39 -25.35 8.42
C GLN A 30 -11.82 -26.02 7.16
N MET A 31 -11.43 -25.23 6.15
CA MET A 31 -10.84 -25.74 4.91
C MET A 31 -9.46 -26.39 5.08
N TYR A 32 -8.79 -26.13 6.19
CA TYR A 32 -7.49 -26.71 6.55
C TYR A 32 -7.57 -27.84 7.56
N TRP A 33 -8.78 -28.27 7.93
CA TRP A 33 -8.99 -29.32 8.95
C TRP A 33 -8.46 -30.68 8.53
N ASP A 34 -8.59 -31.01 7.24
CA ASP A 34 -8.07 -32.21 6.60
C ASP A 34 -7.39 -31.85 5.27
N PHE A 35 -6.49 -30.88 5.28
CA PHE A 35 -5.80 -30.43 4.09
C PHE A 35 -4.64 -31.39 3.75
N SER A 36 -4.44 -31.67 2.45
CA SER A 36 -3.29 -32.44 1.95
C SER A 36 -2.88 -31.94 0.57
N SER A 37 -1.59 -31.71 0.38
CA SER A 37 -1.02 -31.32 -0.90
C SER A 37 0.44 -31.79 -1.03
N PRO A 38 0.95 -32.12 -2.25
CA PRO A 38 2.38 -32.28 -2.45
C PRO A 38 3.13 -31.03 -2.01
N LEU A 39 4.21 -31.17 -1.26
CA LEU A 39 4.97 -30.04 -0.71
C LEU A 39 5.40 -29.01 -1.77
N LYS A 40 5.83 -29.49 -2.94
CA LYS A 40 6.27 -28.67 -4.07
C LYS A 40 5.15 -27.81 -4.70
N ASP A 41 3.89 -28.21 -4.49
CA ASP A 41 2.71 -27.56 -5.10
C ASP A 41 1.94 -26.70 -4.10
N VAL A 42 2.32 -26.69 -2.82
CA VAL A 42 1.67 -25.92 -1.77
C VAL A 42 1.85 -24.41 -2.05
N LYS A 43 0.75 -23.70 -2.09
CA LYS A 43 0.76 -22.25 -2.33
C LYS A 43 1.23 -21.48 -1.10
N PRO A 44 1.90 -20.31 -1.26
CA PRO A 44 2.38 -19.49 -0.16
C PRO A 44 1.33 -19.16 0.89
N HIS A 45 0.13 -18.75 0.47
CA HIS A 45 -0.97 -18.42 1.38
C HIS A 45 -1.47 -19.64 2.19
N HIS A 46 -1.42 -20.87 1.61
CA HIS A 46 -1.73 -22.09 2.38
C HIS A 46 -0.71 -22.32 3.49
N VAL A 47 0.59 -22.12 3.20
CA VAL A 47 1.65 -22.27 4.20
C VAL A 47 1.43 -21.31 5.37
N LEU A 48 1.15 -20.03 5.08
CA LEU A 48 0.91 -19.04 6.12
C LEU A 48 -0.38 -19.30 6.91
N ALA A 49 -1.46 -19.71 6.23
CA ALA A 49 -2.70 -20.10 6.89
C ALA A 49 -2.50 -21.28 7.83
N LEU A 50 -1.82 -22.34 7.36
CA LEU A 50 -1.50 -23.52 8.15
C LEU A 50 -0.61 -23.18 9.35
N ASN A 51 0.39 -22.31 9.18
CA ASN A 51 1.26 -21.87 10.27
C ASN A 51 0.48 -21.05 11.32
N ARG A 52 -0.46 -20.20 10.90
CA ARG A 52 -1.33 -19.46 11.82
C ARG A 52 -2.25 -20.38 12.59
N ALA A 53 -2.95 -21.30 11.90
CA ALA A 53 -3.88 -22.22 12.51
C ALA A 53 -3.18 -23.21 13.50
N GLU A 54 -1.96 -23.65 13.19
CA GLU A 54 -1.13 -24.46 14.07
C GLU A 54 -0.69 -23.69 15.33
N ARG A 55 -0.27 -22.42 15.17
CA ARG A 55 0.08 -21.53 16.29
C ARG A 55 -1.10 -21.23 17.21
N GLU A 56 -2.31 -21.14 16.65
CA GLU A 56 -3.56 -20.94 17.40
C GLU A 56 -4.09 -22.24 18.02
N GLY A 57 -3.45 -23.39 17.75
CA GLY A 57 -3.82 -24.68 18.33
C GLY A 57 -5.10 -25.30 17.76
N GLU A 58 -5.50 -24.91 16.55
CA GLU A 58 -6.68 -25.43 15.86
C GLU A 58 -6.37 -26.70 15.07
N ILE A 59 -5.19 -26.78 14.47
CA ILE A 59 -4.73 -27.91 13.65
C ILE A 59 -3.30 -28.32 14.01
N SER A 60 -2.92 -29.53 13.62
CA SER A 60 -1.52 -29.99 13.55
C SER A 60 -1.09 -30.08 12.11
N VAL A 61 0.15 -29.68 11.80
CA VAL A 61 0.70 -29.67 10.43
C VAL A 61 1.95 -30.53 10.36
N ASN A 62 1.96 -31.49 9.45
CA ASN A 62 3.03 -32.46 9.32
C ASN A 62 3.45 -32.67 7.86
N LEU A 63 4.68 -33.15 7.67
CA LEU A 63 5.19 -33.63 6.40
C LEU A 63 5.24 -35.17 6.42
N GLU A 64 4.69 -35.78 5.39
CA GLU A 64 4.67 -37.23 5.21
C GLU A 64 5.63 -37.64 4.09
N PRO A 65 6.87 -38.04 4.41
CA PRO A 65 7.82 -38.50 3.43
C PRO A 65 7.65 -39.99 3.13
N ASP A 66 8.05 -40.41 1.94
CA ASP A 66 8.18 -41.82 1.60
C ASP A 66 9.53 -42.37 2.12
N TYR A 67 9.50 -42.88 3.34
CA TYR A 67 10.69 -43.43 4.00
C TYR A 67 11.22 -44.66 3.30
N GLU A 68 10.38 -45.61 2.87
CA GLU A 68 10.78 -46.88 2.28
C GLU A 68 11.51 -46.68 0.96
N THR A 69 10.92 -45.93 0.05
CA THR A 69 11.53 -45.62 -1.25
C THR A 69 12.86 -44.89 -1.05
N THR A 70 12.89 -43.90 -0.13
CA THR A 70 14.11 -43.13 0.15
C THR A 70 15.26 -44.01 0.67
N LEU A 71 14.99 -44.93 1.61
CA LEU A 71 15.95 -45.84 2.14
C LEU A 71 16.46 -46.84 1.08
N THR A 72 15.55 -47.37 0.27
CA THR A 72 15.88 -48.28 -0.83
C THR A 72 16.83 -47.60 -1.84
N MET A 73 16.47 -46.40 -2.29
CA MET A 73 17.33 -45.59 -3.16
C MET A 73 18.71 -45.32 -2.54
N PHE A 74 18.74 -45.12 -1.22
CA PHE A 74 20.00 -44.88 -0.51
C PHE A 74 20.84 -46.13 -0.44
N TYR A 75 20.26 -47.32 -0.18
CA TYR A 75 20.94 -48.60 -0.16
C TYR A 75 21.51 -48.92 -1.55
N ASP A 76 20.76 -48.68 -2.60
CA ASP A 76 21.19 -48.95 -3.98
C ASP A 76 22.35 -48.04 -4.41
N GLN A 77 22.24 -46.75 -4.07
CA GLN A 77 23.26 -45.75 -4.41
C GLN A 77 24.65 -46.06 -3.81
N PHE A 78 24.67 -46.64 -2.61
CA PHE A 78 25.91 -47.00 -1.88
C PHE A 78 26.26 -48.47 -1.93
N ASN A 79 25.56 -49.27 -2.74
CA ASN A 79 25.77 -50.73 -2.86
C ASN A 79 25.85 -51.47 -1.50
N LEU A 80 24.96 -51.14 -0.60
CA LEU A 80 24.94 -51.62 0.77
C LEU A 80 24.34 -53.04 0.84
N VAL A 81 25.20 -54.05 0.94
CA VAL A 81 24.82 -55.48 1.00
C VAL A 81 24.73 -55.99 2.43
N ASN A 82 25.54 -55.48 3.35
CA ASN A 82 25.62 -55.94 4.72
C ASN A 82 24.41 -55.47 5.59
N SER A 83 23.76 -56.43 6.28
CA SER A 83 22.57 -56.14 7.12
C SER A 83 22.87 -55.17 8.28
N TYR A 84 24.01 -55.30 8.95
CA TYR A 84 24.40 -54.41 10.05
C TYR A 84 24.55 -52.96 9.61
N TYR A 85 25.11 -52.72 8.41
CA TYR A 85 25.19 -51.38 7.87
C TYR A 85 23.81 -50.83 7.49
N LYS A 86 22.93 -51.68 6.96
CA LYS A 86 21.57 -51.26 6.64
C LYS A 86 20.80 -50.86 7.90
N GLU A 87 20.87 -51.63 8.96
CA GLU A 87 20.25 -51.33 10.25
C GLU A 87 20.77 -50.04 10.87
N ALA A 88 22.09 -49.83 10.87
CA ALA A 88 22.71 -48.61 11.39
C ALA A 88 22.33 -47.38 10.57
N ILE A 89 22.21 -47.52 9.26
CA ILE A 89 21.78 -46.44 8.36
C ILE A 89 20.30 -46.14 8.57
N GLN A 90 19.49 -47.14 8.68
CA GLN A 90 18.05 -46.99 8.96
C GLN A 90 17.81 -46.23 10.27
N ASP A 91 18.48 -46.65 11.36
CA ASP A 91 18.38 -45.96 12.67
C ASP A 91 18.83 -44.47 12.53
N SER A 92 19.94 -44.24 11.91
CA SER A 92 20.47 -42.87 11.68
C SER A 92 19.57 -42.05 10.81
N PHE A 93 18.95 -42.65 9.80
CA PHE A 93 18.03 -41.98 8.89
C PHE A 93 16.72 -41.60 9.62
N GLU A 94 16.07 -42.56 10.27
CA GLU A 94 14.80 -42.36 10.92
C GLU A 94 14.89 -41.43 12.14
N ARG A 95 15.95 -41.58 12.96
CA ARG A 95 16.08 -40.84 14.22
C ARG A 95 16.77 -39.48 14.08
N LEU A 96 17.68 -39.31 13.15
CA LEU A 96 18.49 -38.09 13.05
C LEU A 96 18.28 -37.33 11.74
N ILE A 97 18.44 -38.02 10.59
CA ILE A 97 18.50 -37.33 9.30
C ILE A 97 17.11 -36.87 8.85
N ALA A 98 16.15 -37.78 8.78
CA ALA A 98 14.83 -37.46 8.27
C ALA A 98 14.11 -36.40 9.11
N PRO A 99 14.06 -36.47 10.46
CA PRO A 99 13.47 -35.40 11.25
C PRO A 99 14.14 -34.04 11.09
N SER A 100 15.49 -34.05 10.90
CA SER A 100 16.24 -32.81 10.66
C SER A 100 15.93 -32.21 9.29
N VAL A 101 15.83 -33.04 8.26
CA VAL A 101 15.50 -32.60 6.89
C VAL A 101 14.06 -32.13 6.80
N LEU A 102 13.10 -32.79 7.46
CA LEU A 102 11.71 -32.38 7.47
C LEU A 102 11.51 -31.02 8.14
N ARG A 103 12.22 -30.77 9.26
CA ARG A 103 12.21 -29.43 9.89
C ARG A 103 12.78 -28.36 8.98
N GLU A 104 13.88 -28.68 8.28
CA GLU A 104 14.50 -27.77 7.31
C GLU A 104 13.54 -27.46 6.15
N LEU A 105 12.89 -28.47 5.57
CA LEU A 105 11.90 -28.30 4.51
C LEU A 105 10.70 -27.45 4.94
N ARG A 106 10.22 -27.67 6.18
CA ARG A 106 9.14 -26.85 6.75
C ARG A 106 9.57 -25.39 6.92
N SER A 107 10.82 -25.16 7.38
CA SER A 107 11.39 -23.81 7.50
C SER A 107 11.56 -23.14 6.14
N ASP A 108 12.09 -23.86 5.16
CA ASP A 108 12.27 -23.33 3.79
C ASP A 108 10.93 -22.97 3.14
N ALA A 109 9.92 -23.83 3.31
CA ALA A 109 8.56 -23.55 2.81
C ALA A 109 7.95 -22.29 3.45
N THR A 110 8.18 -22.11 4.76
CA THR A 110 7.73 -20.91 5.48
C THR A 110 8.46 -19.67 4.99
N GLU A 111 9.80 -19.69 4.90
CA GLU A 111 10.61 -18.58 4.42
C GLU A 111 10.21 -18.15 2.99
N HIS A 112 10.05 -19.14 2.11
CA HIS A 112 9.59 -18.87 0.74
C HIS A 112 8.21 -18.22 0.72
N ALA A 113 7.26 -18.72 1.52
CA ALA A 113 5.92 -18.17 1.62
C ALA A 113 5.90 -16.74 2.17
N GLU A 114 6.72 -16.46 3.19
CA GLU A 114 6.88 -15.13 3.76
C GLU A 114 7.44 -14.14 2.74
N LEU A 115 8.53 -14.47 2.06
CA LEU A 115 9.16 -13.59 1.06
C LEU A 115 8.22 -13.29 -0.11
N HIS A 116 7.52 -14.33 -0.59
CA HIS A 116 6.51 -14.15 -1.64
C HIS A 116 5.40 -13.20 -1.19
N SER A 117 4.83 -13.42 0.00
CA SER A 117 3.75 -12.59 0.54
C SER A 117 4.19 -11.15 0.80
N ILE A 118 5.41 -10.93 1.31
CA ILE A 118 5.99 -9.60 1.47
C ILE A 118 6.10 -8.88 0.11
N THR A 119 6.42 -9.60 -0.96
CA THR A 119 6.45 -9.02 -2.32
C THR A 119 5.05 -8.59 -2.76
N VAL A 120 4.03 -9.41 -2.53
CA VAL A 120 2.63 -9.05 -2.81
C VAL A 120 2.20 -7.82 -2.00
N PHE A 121 2.48 -7.80 -0.69
CA PHE A 121 2.15 -6.66 0.19
C PHE A 121 2.84 -5.37 -0.26
N SER A 122 4.10 -5.48 -0.68
CA SER A 122 4.86 -4.35 -1.24
C SER A 122 4.22 -3.78 -2.50
N THR A 123 3.73 -4.65 -3.37
CA THR A 123 3.02 -4.25 -4.60
C THR A 123 1.70 -3.58 -4.27
N ASN A 124 0.94 -4.13 -3.33
CA ASN A 124 -0.32 -3.55 -2.87
C ASN A 124 -0.09 -2.16 -2.24
N LEU A 125 0.90 -2.02 -1.37
CA LEU A 125 1.28 -0.72 -0.79
C LEU A 125 1.66 0.29 -1.86
N LYS A 126 2.47 -0.10 -2.84
CA LYS A 126 2.86 0.77 -3.95
C LYS A 126 1.65 1.33 -4.69
N HIS A 127 0.69 0.47 -5.03
CA HIS A 127 -0.52 0.90 -5.73
C HIS A 127 -1.40 1.80 -4.85
N LEU A 128 -1.53 1.50 -3.57
CA LEU A 128 -2.28 2.33 -2.63
C LEU A 128 -1.68 3.75 -2.51
N LEU A 129 -0.36 3.85 -2.37
CA LEU A 129 0.35 5.13 -2.31
C LEU A 129 0.29 5.92 -3.62
N LEU A 130 0.20 5.22 -4.75
CA LEU A 130 0.04 5.82 -6.08
C LEU A 130 -1.41 6.14 -6.43
N THR A 131 -2.38 5.93 -5.54
CA THR A 131 -3.77 6.32 -5.78
C THR A 131 -3.84 7.83 -6.09
N PRO A 132 -4.53 8.23 -7.18
CA PRO A 132 -4.63 9.63 -7.58
C PRO A 132 -5.28 10.49 -6.50
N PRO A 133 -4.69 11.64 -6.17
CA PRO A 133 -5.26 12.59 -5.23
C PRO A 133 -6.47 13.33 -5.83
N ILE A 134 -7.43 13.70 -5.00
CA ILE A 134 -8.50 14.63 -5.38
C ILE A 134 -8.05 16.06 -5.05
N LYS A 135 -7.28 16.65 -5.97
CA LYS A 135 -6.71 17.99 -5.78
C LYS A 135 -7.77 19.09 -5.89
N GLY A 136 -7.61 20.15 -5.10
CA GLY A 136 -8.42 21.39 -5.22
C GLY A 136 -9.85 21.29 -4.73
N ASN A 137 -10.24 20.23 -4.01
CA ASN A 137 -11.56 20.06 -3.45
C ASN A 137 -11.55 20.25 -1.92
N ARG A 138 -12.59 20.91 -1.43
CA ARG A 138 -12.92 20.95 0.00
C ARG A 138 -13.61 19.66 0.41
N VAL A 139 -13.09 19.02 1.43
CA VAL A 139 -13.51 17.67 1.83
C VAL A 139 -14.09 17.68 3.24
N LEU A 140 -15.18 16.95 3.42
CA LEU A 140 -15.69 16.58 4.73
C LEU A 140 -15.23 15.15 5.04
N GLY A 141 -14.26 14.98 5.95
CA GLY A 141 -13.84 13.69 6.46
C GLY A 141 -14.77 13.22 7.56
N ILE A 142 -15.25 11.99 7.47
CA ILE A 142 -16.16 11.38 8.42
C ILE A 142 -15.56 10.09 8.96
N ASP A 143 -15.37 10.03 10.27
CA ASP A 143 -14.93 8.86 11.03
C ASP A 143 -16.16 8.23 11.71
N PRO A 144 -16.65 7.07 11.22
CA PRO A 144 -17.83 6.41 11.79
C PRO A 144 -17.59 6.01 13.24
N GLY A 145 -18.59 6.17 14.08
CA GLY A 145 -18.49 5.77 15.47
C GLY A 145 -19.86 5.57 16.10
N ILE A 146 -20.13 4.35 16.60
CA ILE A 146 -21.43 4.00 17.19
C ILE A 146 -21.55 4.59 18.60
N ARG A 147 -20.65 4.26 19.52
CA ARG A 147 -20.77 4.60 20.94
C ARG A 147 -20.48 6.07 21.25
N THR A 148 -19.52 6.67 20.59
CA THR A 148 -19.06 8.04 20.86
C THR A 148 -19.55 9.06 19.85
N GLY A 149 -20.44 8.64 18.93
CA GLY A 149 -20.93 9.41 17.80
C GLY A 149 -19.93 9.46 16.64
N THR A 150 -20.42 9.74 15.46
CA THR A 150 -19.64 9.91 14.22
C THR A 150 -18.97 11.28 14.20
N LYS A 151 -17.67 11.35 13.99
CA LYS A 151 -16.90 12.60 13.95
C LYS A 151 -16.74 13.06 12.51
N CYS A 152 -17.02 14.34 12.32
CA CYS A 152 -16.96 15.00 11.02
C CYS A 152 -16.00 16.18 11.09
N ALA A 153 -15.03 16.23 10.16
CA ALA A 153 -14.04 17.30 10.07
C ALA A 153 -14.05 17.92 8.68
N ALA A 154 -14.24 19.23 8.60
CA ALA A 154 -14.20 19.99 7.36
C ALA A 154 -12.77 20.44 7.05
N LEU A 155 -12.34 20.23 5.81
CA LEU A 155 -11.02 20.57 5.30
C LEU A 155 -11.13 21.48 4.08
N ASP A 156 -10.23 22.45 3.98
CA ASP A 156 -10.09 23.24 2.76
C ASP A 156 -9.39 22.45 1.64
N GLU A 157 -9.21 23.06 0.49
CA GLU A 157 -8.57 22.49 -0.70
C GLU A 157 -7.09 22.12 -0.52
N THR A 158 -6.47 22.55 0.57
CA THR A 158 -5.07 22.25 0.93
C THR A 158 -4.94 21.22 2.06
N GLY A 159 -6.07 20.75 2.59
CA GLY A 159 -6.12 19.84 3.75
C GLY A 159 -6.01 20.56 5.10
N LYS A 160 -6.15 21.89 5.13
CA LYS A 160 -6.20 22.66 6.37
C LYS A 160 -7.54 22.45 7.04
N PHE A 161 -7.51 22.19 8.33
CA PHE A 161 -8.69 22.03 9.16
C PHE A 161 -9.48 23.34 9.31
N LEU A 162 -10.79 23.28 9.03
CA LEU A 162 -11.72 24.42 9.11
C LEU A 162 -12.63 24.35 10.34
N GLY A 163 -13.12 23.17 10.70
CA GLY A 163 -14.01 22.96 11.81
C GLY A 163 -14.49 21.53 11.91
N TYR A 164 -15.19 21.19 12.98
CA TYR A 164 -15.71 19.85 13.20
C TYR A 164 -17.08 19.87 13.86
N PHE A 165 -17.80 18.74 13.76
CA PHE A 165 -19.03 18.46 14.49
C PHE A 165 -19.17 16.95 14.73
N ILE A 166 -20.08 16.57 15.60
CA ILE A 166 -20.34 15.18 15.96
C ILE A 166 -21.81 14.85 15.67
N ILE A 167 -22.03 13.71 15.02
CA ILE A 167 -23.37 13.19 14.74
C ILE A 167 -23.64 12.00 15.67
N ASN A 168 -24.72 12.05 16.43
CA ASN A 168 -25.21 10.95 17.24
C ASN A 168 -26.35 10.24 16.50
N GLN A 169 -26.02 9.26 15.67
CA GLN A 169 -26.99 8.59 14.79
C GLN A 169 -28.08 7.84 15.55
N GLU A 170 -27.73 7.16 16.66
CA GLU A 170 -28.68 6.37 17.46
C GLU A 170 -29.85 7.20 18.02
N HIS A 171 -29.65 8.50 18.19
CA HIS A 171 -30.64 9.36 18.84
C HIS A 171 -31.41 10.29 17.88
N ASN A 172 -30.81 10.66 16.74
CA ASN A 172 -31.50 11.58 15.81
C ASN A 172 -30.87 11.56 14.42
N PHE A 173 -31.31 10.64 13.56
CA PHE A 173 -30.87 10.52 12.19
C PHE A 173 -31.15 11.79 11.34
N GLU A 174 -32.31 12.41 11.54
CA GLU A 174 -32.68 13.66 10.84
C GLU A 174 -31.79 14.82 11.21
N ALA A 175 -31.43 14.97 12.50
CA ALA A 175 -30.46 15.99 12.91
C ALA A 175 -29.07 15.76 12.29
N GLY A 176 -28.67 14.49 12.08
CA GLY A 176 -27.44 14.15 11.37
C GLY A 176 -27.45 14.63 9.93
N LYS A 177 -28.55 14.40 9.20
CA LYS A 177 -28.71 14.90 7.81
C LYS A 177 -28.63 16.42 7.73
N GLU A 178 -29.31 17.12 8.68
CA GLU A 178 -29.26 18.58 8.76
C GLU A 178 -27.83 19.08 9.06
N ALA A 179 -27.09 18.41 9.96
CA ALA A 179 -25.73 18.80 10.29
C ALA A 179 -24.79 18.66 9.09
N VAL A 180 -24.92 17.56 8.31
CA VAL A 180 -24.16 17.37 7.05
C VAL A 180 -24.53 18.47 6.05
N ALA A 181 -25.82 18.73 5.83
CA ALA A 181 -26.27 19.75 4.89
C ALA A 181 -25.79 21.16 5.27
N LYS A 182 -25.81 21.46 6.57
CA LYS A 182 -25.27 22.72 7.11
C LYS A 182 -23.75 22.83 6.83
N ALA A 183 -22.99 21.80 7.16
CA ALA A 183 -21.54 21.78 6.96
C ALA A 183 -21.16 21.92 5.47
N VAL A 184 -21.87 21.24 4.57
CA VAL A 184 -21.69 21.38 3.11
C VAL A 184 -21.82 22.83 2.66
N LYS A 185 -22.85 23.53 3.14
CA LYS A 185 -23.08 24.94 2.77
C LYS A 185 -22.13 25.90 3.47
N GLU A 186 -21.84 25.70 4.75
CA GLU A 186 -21.00 26.58 5.56
C GLU A 186 -19.55 26.57 5.13
N TYR A 187 -19.00 25.36 4.91
CA TYR A 187 -17.59 25.18 4.53
C TYR A 187 -17.37 25.06 3.01
N GLY A 188 -18.45 25.04 2.21
CA GLY A 188 -18.35 24.89 0.76
C GLY A 188 -17.80 23.53 0.36
N ILE A 189 -18.21 22.45 1.06
CA ILE A 189 -17.75 21.09 0.81
C ILE A 189 -18.18 20.63 -0.59
N GLN A 190 -17.26 19.97 -1.30
CA GLN A 190 -17.46 19.45 -2.64
C GLN A 190 -17.49 17.91 -2.67
N VAL A 191 -16.74 17.28 -1.76
CA VAL A 191 -16.68 15.82 -1.64
C VAL A 191 -16.70 15.40 -0.17
N ILE A 192 -17.35 14.27 0.12
CA ILE A 192 -17.42 13.69 1.47
C ILE A 192 -16.63 12.39 1.46
N ALA A 193 -15.69 12.25 2.39
CA ALA A 193 -14.88 11.04 2.62
C ALA A 193 -15.43 10.32 3.86
N VAL A 194 -15.95 9.10 3.70
CA VAL A 194 -16.47 8.29 4.81
C VAL A 194 -15.53 7.15 5.09
N GLY A 195 -15.02 7.02 6.31
CA GLY A 195 -14.22 5.86 6.73
C GLY A 195 -15.02 4.55 6.62
N ASN A 196 -14.31 3.44 6.33
CA ASN A 196 -14.93 2.12 6.15
C ASN A 196 -15.07 1.32 7.46
N GLY A 197 -14.93 1.96 8.62
CA GLY A 197 -15.01 1.32 9.92
C GLY A 197 -16.41 0.90 10.36
N THR A 198 -16.49 0.51 11.62
CA THR A 198 -17.74 0.03 12.23
C THR A 198 -18.80 1.13 12.23
N GLY A 199 -19.96 0.88 11.62
CA GLY A 199 -21.04 1.86 11.46
C GLY A 199 -20.98 2.66 10.16
N SER A 200 -20.04 2.38 9.28
CA SER A 200 -19.90 3.07 7.98
C SER A 200 -21.17 2.96 7.11
N SER A 201 -21.84 1.81 7.10
CA SER A 201 -23.08 1.61 6.32
C SER A 201 -24.19 2.60 6.71
N ASP A 202 -24.40 2.81 8.03
CA ASP A 202 -25.40 3.76 8.52
C ASP A 202 -25.01 5.21 8.19
N VAL A 203 -23.70 5.52 8.29
CA VAL A 203 -23.17 6.84 7.90
C VAL A 203 -23.35 7.09 6.42
N CYS A 204 -23.00 6.11 5.57
CA CYS A 204 -23.19 6.23 4.13
C CYS A 204 -24.65 6.43 3.76
N ARG A 205 -25.57 5.69 4.40
CA ARG A 205 -27.02 5.89 4.23
C ARG A 205 -27.43 7.30 4.62
N LEU A 206 -26.99 7.78 5.80
CA LEU A 206 -27.29 9.14 6.26
C LEU A 206 -26.79 10.20 5.28
N VAL A 207 -25.56 10.07 4.80
CA VAL A 207 -24.95 11.00 3.83
C VAL A 207 -25.70 10.97 2.50
N SER A 208 -26.04 9.77 1.99
CA SER A 208 -26.81 9.61 0.75
C SER A 208 -28.18 10.24 0.82
N GLU A 209 -28.94 9.96 1.90
CA GLU A 209 -30.26 10.59 2.13
C GLU A 209 -30.14 12.11 2.27
N ALA A 210 -29.14 12.62 3.00
CA ALA A 210 -28.89 14.06 3.09
C ALA A 210 -28.63 14.70 1.73
N ILE A 211 -27.83 14.05 0.86
CA ILE A 211 -27.55 14.53 -0.49
C ILE A 211 -28.83 14.60 -1.33
N GLN A 212 -29.63 13.54 -1.31
CA GLN A 212 -30.84 13.44 -2.10
C GLN A 212 -31.95 14.39 -1.60
N GLU A 213 -32.31 14.34 -0.32
CA GLU A 213 -33.41 15.09 0.26
C GLU A 213 -33.13 16.60 0.31
N LYS A 214 -31.90 17.00 0.60
CA LYS A 214 -31.51 18.42 0.67
C LYS A 214 -30.95 18.94 -0.67
N GLN A 215 -30.96 18.11 -1.73
CA GLN A 215 -30.49 18.44 -3.07
C GLN A 215 -29.07 19.05 -3.05
N LEU A 216 -28.15 18.41 -2.31
CA LEU A 216 -26.79 18.89 -2.18
C LEU A 216 -25.99 18.54 -3.44
N ASN A 217 -25.27 19.51 -3.97
CA ASN A 217 -24.38 19.28 -5.12
C ASN A 217 -23.00 18.77 -4.64
N VAL A 218 -22.98 17.60 -4.01
CA VAL A 218 -21.78 16.94 -3.49
C VAL A 218 -21.85 15.45 -3.79
N GLN A 219 -20.68 14.82 -3.83
CA GLN A 219 -20.54 13.37 -3.94
C GLN A 219 -19.82 12.84 -2.71
N PHE A 220 -19.93 11.55 -2.45
CA PHE A 220 -19.16 10.92 -1.37
C PHE A 220 -18.41 9.68 -1.89
N THR A 221 -17.42 9.25 -1.13
CA THR A 221 -16.69 8.01 -1.35
C THR A 221 -16.30 7.39 -0.02
N ILE A 222 -16.15 6.07 -0.04
CA ILE A 222 -15.62 5.33 1.10
C ILE A 222 -14.10 5.38 1.04
N VAL A 223 -13.47 5.68 2.17
CA VAL A 223 -12.01 5.77 2.33
C VAL A 223 -11.57 4.72 3.34
N ASP A 224 -10.50 4.01 3.02
CA ASP A 224 -9.91 3.06 3.95
C ASP A 224 -9.34 3.79 5.17
N GLU A 225 -9.82 3.42 6.37
CA GLU A 225 -9.40 4.04 7.63
C GLU A 225 -8.27 3.28 8.33
N ASP A 226 -7.76 2.17 7.75
CA ASP A 226 -6.68 1.40 8.34
C ASP A 226 -5.51 2.29 8.75
N GLY A 227 -5.11 2.20 10.02
CA GLY A 227 -4.07 3.07 10.59
C GLY A 227 -4.47 4.52 10.89
N ALA A 228 -5.72 4.97 10.63
CA ALA A 228 -6.15 6.32 11.03
C ALA A 228 -6.14 6.50 12.55
N SER A 229 -6.49 5.46 13.31
CA SER A 229 -6.35 5.44 14.76
C SER A 229 -4.89 5.52 15.23
N VAL A 230 -3.96 4.88 14.49
CA VAL A 230 -2.53 4.96 14.76
C VAL A 230 -2.03 6.39 14.55
N TYR A 231 -2.42 7.01 13.42
CA TYR A 231 -2.10 8.42 13.17
C TYR A 231 -2.65 9.31 14.29
N SER A 232 -3.92 9.19 14.64
CA SER A 232 -4.56 10.06 15.62
C SER A 232 -3.88 10.07 16.99
N ALA A 233 -3.29 8.94 17.39
CA ALA A 233 -2.53 8.77 18.62
C ALA A 233 -1.04 9.16 18.51
N SER A 234 -0.53 9.38 17.31
CA SER A 234 0.89 9.65 17.03
C SER A 234 1.37 11.00 17.54
N GLU A 235 2.69 11.14 17.66
CA GLU A 235 3.33 12.42 17.97
C GLU A 235 3.07 13.46 16.88
N ILE A 236 3.10 13.05 15.61
CA ILE A 236 2.84 13.91 14.46
C ILE A 236 1.45 14.53 14.55
N ALA A 237 0.42 13.72 14.86
CA ALA A 237 -0.94 14.23 14.99
C ALA A 237 -1.11 15.18 16.19
N ARG A 238 -0.35 14.97 17.27
CA ARG A 238 -0.30 15.88 18.42
C ARG A 238 0.41 17.19 18.09
N GLU A 239 1.48 17.14 17.31
CA GLU A 239 2.17 18.35 16.82
C GLU A 239 1.27 19.16 15.87
N GLU A 240 0.55 18.48 14.93
CA GLU A 240 -0.37 19.13 13.97
C GLU A 240 -1.63 19.72 14.65
N PHE A 241 -2.18 19.02 15.65
CA PHE A 241 -3.47 19.36 16.27
C PHE A 241 -3.42 19.16 17.80
N PRO A 242 -2.65 19.97 18.53
CA PRO A 242 -2.48 19.80 19.99
C PRO A 242 -3.80 19.92 20.76
N GLU A 243 -4.73 20.79 20.30
CA GLU A 243 -5.97 21.11 20.99
C GLU A 243 -7.14 20.18 20.60
N LEU A 244 -6.98 19.30 19.59
CA LEU A 244 -8.07 18.44 19.12
C LEU A 244 -8.03 17.06 19.79
N ASP A 245 -9.22 16.52 20.03
CA ASP A 245 -9.40 15.14 20.47
C ASP A 245 -8.89 14.14 19.43
N LEU A 246 -8.44 12.97 19.91
CA LEU A 246 -7.94 11.85 19.08
C LEU A 246 -8.92 11.49 17.94
N THR A 247 -10.21 11.45 18.27
CA THR A 247 -11.23 11.02 17.31
C THR A 247 -11.47 12.05 16.19
N ILE A 248 -11.29 13.34 16.48
CA ILE A 248 -11.36 14.39 15.45
C ILE A 248 -10.15 14.32 14.52
N ARG A 249 -8.95 14.02 15.06
CA ARG A 249 -7.75 13.80 14.25
C ARG A 249 -7.93 12.62 13.27
N GLY A 250 -8.66 11.57 13.67
CA GLY A 250 -9.04 10.45 12.80
C GLY A 250 -9.86 10.93 11.60
N ALA A 251 -10.92 11.71 11.83
CA ALA A 251 -11.75 12.25 10.76
C ALA A 251 -10.97 13.19 9.81
N ILE A 252 -10.04 13.99 10.34
CA ILE A 252 -9.12 14.81 9.52
C ILE A 252 -8.28 13.93 8.63
N SER A 253 -7.70 12.85 9.18
CA SER A 253 -6.85 11.93 8.41
C SER A 253 -7.64 11.25 7.28
N ILE A 254 -8.87 10.79 7.54
CA ILE A 254 -9.74 10.20 6.51
C ILE A 254 -9.99 11.20 5.36
N GLY A 255 -10.31 12.46 5.68
CA GLY A 255 -10.48 13.49 4.65
C GLY A 255 -9.21 13.77 3.85
N ARG A 256 -8.05 13.87 4.52
CA ARG A 256 -6.75 14.11 3.88
C ARG A 256 -6.28 12.94 3.02
N ARG A 257 -6.60 11.69 3.39
CA ARG A 257 -6.32 10.50 2.56
C ARG A 257 -7.02 10.57 1.20
N LEU A 258 -8.20 11.18 1.15
CA LEU A 258 -8.89 11.39 -0.11
C LEU A 258 -8.23 12.51 -0.92
N GLN A 259 -7.77 13.58 -0.27
CA GLN A 259 -7.12 14.70 -0.92
C GLN A 259 -5.75 14.35 -1.47
N ASP A 260 -4.89 13.69 -0.69
CA ASP A 260 -3.59 13.13 -1.11
C ASP A 260 -3.22 11.91 -0.25
N PRO A 261 -3.49 10.68 -0.74
CA PRO A 261 -3.19 9.45 -0.01
C PRO A 261 -1.71 9.34 0.38
N LEU A 262 -0.79 9.65 -0.53
CA LEU A 262 0.65 9.56 -0.27
C LEU A 262 1.07 10.48 0.88
N ALA A 263 0.68 11.76 0.81
CA ALA A 263 1.07 12.76 1.80
C ALA A 263 0.56 12.41 3.22
N GLU A 264 -0.58 11.74 3.32
CA GLU A 264 -1.16 11.37 4.62
C GLU A 264 -0.65 10.01 5.12
N LEU A 265 -0.59 8.98 4.26
CA LEU A 265 -0.22 7.63 4.68
C LEU A 265 1.24 7.51 5.14
N VAL A 266 2.15 8.34 4.63
CA VAL A 266 3.56 8.36 5.08
C VAL A 266 3.75 8.86 6.53
N LYS A 267 2.71 9.39 7.17
CA LYS A 267 2.75 9.85 8.55
C LYS A 267 2.67 8.70 9.57
N ILE A 268 2.28 7.52 9.14
CA ILE A 268 2.18 6.31 9.97
C ILE A 268 3.20 5.26 9.54
N ASP A 269 3.45 4.29 10.42
CA ASP A 269 4.24 3.11 10.07
C ASP A 269 3.53 2.35 8.93
N PRO A 270 4.22 2.05 7.81
CA PRO A 270 3.62 1.32 6.69
C PRO A 270 2.98 -0.02 7.09
N LYS A 271 3.46 -0.67 8.15
CA LYS A 271 2.84 -1.89 8.70
C LYS A 271 1.44 -1.67 9.31
N SER A 272 1.09 -0.44 9.60
CA SER A 272 -0.25 -0.10 10.11
C SER A 272 -1.27 0.09 8.98
N ILE A 273 -0.84 -0.02 7.73
CA ILE A 273 -1.69 0.03 6.54
C ILE A 273 -2.05 -1.41 6.18
N GLY A 274 -3.33 -1.70 5.97
CA GLY A 274 -3.82 -3.02 5.57
C GLY A 274 -3.46 -3.33 4.12
N VAL A 275 -2.39 -4.09 3.89
CA VAL A 275 -1.91 -4.45 2.54
C VAL A 275 -1.95 -5.94 2.26
N GLY A 276 -2.40 -6.76 3.22
CA GLY A 276 -2.56 -8.19 3.01
C GLY A 276 -3.04 -8.99 4.21
N LEU A 277 -3.73 -10.09 3.93
CA LEU A 277 -4.41 -10.94 4.92
C LEU A 277 -3.45 -11.54 5.97
N TYR A 278 -2.23 -11.90 5.56
CA TYR A 278 -1.21 -12.55 6.42
C TYR A 278 -0.07 -11.61 6.80
N GLN A 279 -0.30 -10.30 6.78
CA GLN A 279 0.73 -9.28 7.05
C GLN A 279 1.40 -9.45 8.43
N HIS A 280 0.65 -9.93 9.43
CA HIS A 280 1.16 -10.17 10.79
C HIS A 280 1.81 -11.55 11.00
N ASP A 281 1.76 -12.43 9.97
CA ASP A 281 2.27 -13.80 10.04
C ASP A 281 3.61 -14.01 9.33
N VAL A 282 4.14 -12.97 8.74
CA VAL A 282 5.46 -12.98 8.08
C VAL A 282 6.54 -12.38 8.98
N ASN A 283 7.80 -12.56 8.62
CA ASN A 283 8.92 -11.94 9.31
C ASN A 283 8.80 -10.41 9.33
N GLN A 284 8.56 -9.85 10.52
CA GLN A 284 8.24 -8.43 10.70
C GLN A 284 9.42 -7.49 10.37
N LYS A 285 10.66 -7.97 10.49
CA LYS A 285 11.85 -7.19 10.12
C LYS A 285 11.93 -7.05 8.61
N ASN A 286 11.87 -8.18 7.87
CA ASN A 286 11.89 -8.18 6.42
C ASN A 286 10.72 -7.39 5.83
N LEU A 287 9.53 -7.50 6.45
CA LEU A 287 8.35 -6.72 6.07
C LEU A 287 8.61 -5.22 6.20
N THR A 288 9.12 -4.77 7.36
CA THR A 288 9.40 -3.35 7.62
C THR A 288 10.38 -2.80 6.58
N GLU A 289 11.52 -3.46 6.41
CA GLU A 289 12.56 -3.04 5.47
C GLU A 289 11.98 -2.90 4.05
N LYS A 290 11.16 -3.89 3.62
CA LYS A 290 10.60 -3.89 2.27
C LYS A 290 9.52 -2.84 2.07
N LEU A 291 8.66 -2.61 3.06
CA LEU A 291 7.62 -1.57 2.97
C LEU A 291 8.24 -0.16 3.00
N ASP A 292 9.28 0.07 3.80
CA ASP A 292 10.00 1.36 3.82
C ASP A 292 10.67 1.65 2.47
N GLU A 293 11.31 0.64 1.84
CA GLU A 293 11.85 0.77 0.47
C GLU A 293 10.77 1.18 -0.55
N VAL A 294 9.57 0.62 -0.43
CA VAL A 294 8.44 0.97 -1.31
C VAL A 294 8.01 2.42 -1.11
N VAL A 295 7.86 2.85 0.14
CA VAL A 295 7.49 4.25 0.44
C VAL A 295 8.52 5.21 -0.12
N GLU A 296 9.82 4.96 0.12
CA GLU A 296 10.92 5.78 -0.40
C GLU A 296 10.88 5.83 -1.94
N SER A 297 10.75 4.68 -2.59
CA SER A 297 10.65 4.59 -4.04
C SER A 297 9.47 5.39 -4.60
N VAL A 298 8.28 5.28 -3.99
CA VAL A 298 7.08 6.00 -4.45
C VAL A 298 7.22 7.50 -4.23
N VAL A 299 7.69 7.94 -3.06
CA VAL A 299 7.89 9.37 -2.74
C VAL A 299 8.84 10.01 -3.74
N ASN A 300 9.97 9.37 -4.03
CA ASN A 300 10.94 9.88 -5.00
C ASN A 300 10.39 9.82 -6.43
N ASN A 301 9.58 8.82 -6.78
CA ASN A 301 8.95 8.75 -8.11
C ASN A 301 7.85 9.81 -8.33
N VAL A 302 7.10 10.18 -7.29
CA VAL A 302 6.08 11.24 -7.37
C VAL A 302 6.69 12.64 -7.29
N GLY A 303 7.79 12.78 -6.55
CA GLY A 303 8.42 14.06 -6.22
C GLY A 303 7.64 14.83 -5.16
N VAL A 304 8.33 15.71 -4.48
CA VAL A 304 7.81 16.36 -3.27
C VAL A 304 7.88 17.88 -3.40
N ASN A 305 6.73 18.56 -3.25
CA ASN A 305 6.71 20.01 -3.11
C ASN A 305 7.24 20.40 -1.72
N ILE A 306 8.40 21.02 -1.69
CA ILE A 306 9.09 21.34 -0.43
C ILE A 306 8.33 22.33 0.45
N ASN A 307 7.53 23.21 -0.16
CA ASN A 307 6.80 24.25 0.55
C ASN A 307 5.52 23.75 1.23
N THR A 308 5.00 22.59 0.81
CA THR A 308 3.76 22.02 1.37
C THR A 308 3.97 20.69 2.11
N ALA A 309 5.08 20.00 1.85
CA ALA A 309 5.35 18.70 2.42
C ALA A 309 5.55 18.73 3.94
N SER A 310 5.00 17.73 4.63
CA SER A 310 5.29 17.48 6.04
C SER A 310 6.71 16.93 6.23
N HIS A 311 7.26 17.05 7.43
CA HIS A 311 8.54 16.42 7.74
C HIS A 311 8.48 14.88 7.63
N ALA A 312 7.28 14.29 7.80
CA ALA A 312 7.05 12.86 7.63
C ALA A 312 7.17 12.42 6.15
N LEU A 313 6.77 13.27 5.20
CA LEU A 313 6.96 13.01 3.77
C LEU A 313 8.42 13.27 3.36
N LEU A 314 9.00 14.38 3.79
CA LEU A 314 10.37 14.78 3.45
C LEU A 314 11.43 13.75 3.87
N LYS A 315 11.24 13.04 5.00
CA LYS A 315 12.20 12.01 5.46
C LYS A 315 12.40 10.84 4.49
N TYR A 316 11.47 10.62 3.56
CA TYR A 316 11.55 9.59 2.52
C TYR A 316 12.15 10.10 1.20
N VAL A 317 12.48 11.39 1.11
CA VAL A 317 13.24 11.91 -0.03
C VAL A 317 14.70 11.47 0.12
N SER A 318 15.25 10.93 -0.96
CA SER A 318 16.64 10.44 -0.98
C SER A 318 17.62 11.50 -0.45
N GLY A 319 18.50 11.09 0.47
CA GLY A 319 19.46 11.99 1.12
C GLY A 319 18.91 12.80 2.30
N ILE A 320 17.60 12.78 2.59
CA ILE A 320 16.98 13.52 3.69
C ILE A 320 16.61 12.57 4.84
N ASN A 321 17.25 12.72 5.97
CA ASN A 321 16.88 12.01 7.19
C ASN A 321 15.84 12.80 8.02
N SER A 322 15.25 12.16 9.04
CA SER A 322 14.20 12.75 9.88
C SER A 322 14.60 14.07 10.54
N LEU A 323 15.87 14.22 10.94
CA LEU A 323 16.36 15.46 11.56
C LEU A 323 16.43 16.60 10.54
N LEU A 324 16.93 16.31 9.34
CA LEU A 324 17.01 17.30 8.25
C LEU A 324 15.62 17.68 7.75
N ALA A 325 14.70 16.73 7.66
CA ALA A 325 13.30 17.00 7.31
C ALA A 325 12.64 18.01 8.27
N LYS A 326 12.83 17.85 9.59
CA LYS A 326 12.36 18.83 10.59
C LYS A 326 13.03 20.20 10.43
N LYS A 327 14.33 20.25 10.09
CA LYS A 327 15.04 21.53 9.84
C LYS A 327 14.54 22.24 8.59
N ILE A 328 14.20 21.50 7.52
CA ILE A 328 13.63 22.09 6.30
C ILE A 328 12.28 22.75 6.62
N VAL A 329 11.41 22.04 7.34
CA VAL A 329 10.10 22.60 7.75
C VAL A 329 10.30 23.85 8.61
N LYS A 330 11.16 23.78 9.62
CA LYS A 330 11.48 24.93 10.47
C LYS A 330 12.03 26.12 9.66
N TYR A 331 12.92 25.87 8.72
CA TYR A 331 13.50 26.92 7.86
C TYR A 331 12.42 27.67 7.08
N ARG A 332 11.50 26.94 6.40
CA ARG A 332 10.42 27.58 5.66
C ARG A 332 9.41 28.32 6.56
N ASP A 333 9.19 27.82 7.79
CA ASP A 333 8.28 28.47 8.76
C ASP A 333 8.88 29.80 9.28
N GLU A 334 10.20 29.88 9.42
CA GLU A 334 10.93 31.07 9.91
C GLU A 334 11.27 32.06 8.79
N LYS A 335 11.63 31.60 7.60
CA LYS A 335 12.13 32.43 6.48
C LYS A 335 11.10 32.66 5.39
N GLY A 336 10.00 31.93 5.40
CA GLY A 336 9.00 31.94 4.33
C GLY A 336 9.22 30.83 3.31
N LYS A 337 8.48 30.89 2.21
CA LYS A 337 8.57 29.90 1.15
C LYS A 337 9.98 29.85 0.55
N ILE A 338 10.47 28.64 0.32
CA ILE A 338 11.70 28.38 -0.44
C ILE A 338 11.40 28.67 -1.91
N VAL A 339 12.19 29.50 -2.55
CA VAL A 339 11.92 30.02 -3.90
C VAL A 339 12.88 29.49 -4.97
N SER A 340 13.89 28.70 -4.59
CA SER A 340 14.80 28.05 -5.55
C SER A 340 15.45 26.82 -4.96
N ARG A 341 15.90 25.89 -5.82
CA ARG A 341 16.70 24.73 -5.38
C ARG A 341 18.05 25.15 -4.78
N GLU A 342 18.67 26.20 -5.27
CA GLU A 342 19.93 26.73 -4.72
C GLU A 342 19.76 27.22 -3.27
N GLU A 343 18.60 27.75 -2.90
CA GLU A 343 18.29 28.18 -1.54
C GLU A 343 18.37 27.03 -0.52
N LEU A 344 18.15 25.79 -0.96
CA LEU A 344 18.27 24.60 -0.09
C LEU A 344 19.63 24.49 0.57
N LYS A 345 20.69 24.94 -0.07
CA LYS A 345 22.07 24.93 0.48
C LYS A 345 22.23 25.82 1.71
N ASN A 346 21.30 26.76 1.93
CA ASN A 346 21.30 27.61 3.12
C ASN A 346 20.70 26.92 4.35
N ILE A 347 20.11 25.74 4.18
CA ILE A 347 19.49 24.99 5.29
C ILE A 347 20.58 24.27 6.11
N PRO A 348 20.67 24.49 7.42
CA PRO A 348 21.70 23.89 8.24
C PRO A 348 21.66 22.35 8.22
N GLY A 349 22.72 21.73 7.70
CA GLY A 349 22.82 20.28 7.57
C GLY A 349 22.50 19.73 6.18
N LEU A 350 22.10 20.57 5.24
CA LEU A 350 21.95 20.23 3.82
C LEU A 350 23.24 20.64 3.09
N GLY A 351 24.25 19.76 3.11
CA GLY A 351 25.51 19.95 2.41
C GLY A 351 25.43 19.53 0.93
N ASP A 352 26.52 19.77 0.18
CA ASP A 352 26.56 19.51 -1.27
C ASP A 352 26.16 18.08 -1.64
N LYS A 353 26.67 17.05 -0.93
CA LYS A 353 26.30 15.65 -1.20
C LYS A 353 24.82 15.38 -1.00
N THR A 354 24.23 15.96 0.05
CA THR A 354 22.79 15.82 0.31
C THR A 354 21.99 16.55 -0.75
N PHE A 355 22.45 17.72 -1.16
CA PHE A 355 21.84 18.49 -2.26
C PHE A 355 21.83 17.69 -3.55
N GLU A 356 22.95 17.09 -3.94
CA GLU A 356 23.06 16.22 -5.12
C GLU A 356 22.08 15.04 -5.05
N GLN A 357 21.85 14.48 -3.87
CA GLN A 357 20.95 13.33 -3.70
C GLN A 357 19.46 13.73 -3.73
N CYS A 358 19.08 14.86 -3.18
CA CYS A 358 17.67 15.21 -2.97
C CYS A 358 17.10 16.19 -4.00
N ALA A 359 17.93 17.03 -4.63
CA ALA A 359 17.47 18.17 -5.41
C ALA A 359 16.54 17.79 -6.58
N GLY A 360 16.79 16.67 -7.25
CA GLY A 360 15.95 16.18 -8.35
C GLY A 360 14.53 15.77 -7.92
N PHE A 361 14.35 15.38 -6.66
CA PHE A 361 13.07 14.92 -6.12
C PHE A 361 12.25 16.02 -5.43
N LEU A 362 12.87 17.18 -5.18
CA LEU A 362 12.21 18.33 -4.56
C LEU A 362 11.73 19.30 -5.63
N LYS A 363 10.44 19.60 -5.61
CA LYS A 363 9.77 20.51 -6.54
C LYS A 363 9.46 21.83 -5.85
N ILE A 364 9.69 22.94 -6.56
CA ILE A 364 9.45 24.31 -6.08
C ILE A 364 8.59 25.06 -7.10
N PRO A 365 7.25 24.92 -7.04
CA PRO A 365 6.36 25.59 -7.99
C PRO A 365 6.47 27.12 -8.00
N GLU A 366 6.91 27.69 -6.88
CA GLU A 366 7.08 29.13 -6.68
C GLU A 366 8.40 29.69 -7.25
N SER A 367 9.29 28.83 -7.76
CA SER A 367 10.59 29.27 -8.31
C SER A 367 10.41 30.06 -9.61
N GLU A 368 11.23 31.10 -9.76
CA GLU A 368 11.37 31.84 -11.02
C GLU A 368 12.00 30.97 -12.12
N ASN A 369 12.85 30.00 -11.72
CA ASN A 369 13.42 29.04 -12.64
C ASN A 369 12.44 27.87 -12.86
N PRO A 370 11.81 27.73 -14.04
CA PRO A 370 10.84 26.67 -14.29
C PRO A 370 11.42 25.24 -14.13
N LEU A 371 12.75 25.09 -14.23
CA LEU A 371 13.42 23.80 -14.05
C LEU A 371 13.36 23.29 -12.60
N ASP A 372 13.22 24.18 -11.62
CA ASP A 372 13.09 23.81 -10.20
C ASP A 372 11.76 23.09 -9.90
N ASN A 373 10.80 23.15 -10.81
CA ASN A 373 9.53 22.45 -10.73
C ASN A 373 9.45 21.25 -11.70
N THR A 374 10.59 20.68 -12.05
CA THR A 374 10.73 19.51 -12.95
C THR A 374 11.54 18.41 -12.28
N TRP A 375 11.61 17.24 -12.93
CA TRP A 375 12.48 16.13 -12.54
C TRP A 375 13.94 16.32 -12.97
N VAL A 376 14.23 17.38 -13.73
CA VAL A 376 15.59 17.66 -14.21
C VAL A 376 16.49 17.94 -13.02
N HIS A 377 17.54 17.15 -12.86
CA HIS A 377 18.52 17.38 -11.81
C HIS A 377 19.34 18.65 -12.09
N PRO A 378 19.71 19.45 -11.05
CA PRO A 378 20.46 20.71 -11.26
C PRO A 378 21.75 20.58 -12.07
N GLU A 379 22.44 19.44 -12.03
CA GLU A 379 23.63 19.18 -12.85
C GLU A 379 23.36 19.27 -14.36
N ASN A 380 22.13 19.00 -14.78
CA ASN A 380 21.69 19.03 -16.17
C ASN A 380 20.99 20.33 -16.57
N TYR A 381 20.96 21.35 -15.70
CA TYR A 381 20.27 22.61 -15.99
C TYR A 381 20.83 23.36 -17.20
N ALA A 382 22.14 23.30 -17.42
CA ALA A 382 22.74 23.91 -18.61
C ALA A 382 22.19 23.31 -19.91
N LEU A 383 22.07 21.97 -19.98
CA LEU A 383 21.47 21.26 -21.10
C LEU A 383 19.96 21.53 -21.20
N ALA A 384 19.25 21.45 -20.08
CA ALA A 384 17.82 21.67 -20.05
C ALA A 384 17.41 23.09 -20.44
N SER A 385 18.20 24.08 -20.03
CA SER A 385 17.98 25.50 -20.40
C SER A 385 18.14 25.75 -21.90
N GLU A 386 18.98 24.98 -22.59
CA GLU A 386 19.13 25.07 -24.06
C GLU A 386 17.95 24.38 -24.78
N LEU A 387 17.43 23.29 -24.20
CA LEU A 387 16.28 22.55 -24.74
C LEU A 387 14.92 23.21 -24.43
N TYR A 388 14.78 23.87 -23.29
CA TYR A 388 13.51 24.40 -22.80
C TYR A 388 12.83 25.37 -23.79
N PRO A 389 13.52 26.41 -24.37
CA PRO A 389 12.90 27.29 -25.34
C PRO A 389 12.48 26.58 -26.64
N LEU A 390 13.28 25.60 -27.10
CA LEU A 390 12.97 24.82 -28.30
C LEU A 390 11.69 24.01 -28.12
N ILE A 391 11.53 23.39 -26.94
CA ILE A 391 10.35 22.58 -26.59
C ILE A 391 9.13 23.50 -26.43
N LYS A 392 9.27 24.64 -25.77
CA LYS A 392 8.19 25.60 -25.59
C LYS A 392 7.67 26.17 -26.93
N GLU A 393 8.55 26.35 -27.90
CA GLU A 393 8.22 26.77 -29.27
C GLU A 393 7.77 25.59 -30.17
N GLN A 394 7.62 24.37 -29.60
CA GLN A 394 7.25 23.14 -30.33
C GLN A 394 8.17 22.82 -31.53
N LYS A 395 9.42 23.23 -31.46
CA LYS A 395 10.42 22.92 -32.49
C LYS A 395 10.80 21.45 -32.42
N GLU A 396 10.97 20.83 -33.58
CA GLU A 396 11.44 19.45 -33.67
C GLU A 396 12.93 19.35 -33.26
N ILE A 397 13.23 18.47 -32.31
CA ILE A 397 14.60 18.20 -31.87
C ILE A 397 15.13 17.05 -32.73
N THR A 398 15.93 17.43 -33.75
CA THR A 398 16.48 16.44 -34.70
C THR A 398 17.58 15.60 -34.06
N LYS A 399 17.85 14.42 -34.67
CA LYS A 399 18.94 13.54 -34.23
C LYS A 399 20.29 14.28 -34.22
N ALA A 400 20.58 15.08 -35.23
CA ALA A 400 21.80 15.87 -35.30
C ALA A 400 21.97 16.83 -34.12
N MET A 401 20.86 17.46 -33.66
CA MET A 401 20.87 18.32 -32.46
C MET A 401 21.15 17.49 -31.20
N LYS A 402 20.54 16.30 -31.05
CA LYS A 402 20.81 15.42 -29.93
C LYS A 402 22.29 14.99 -29.88
N ASP A 403 22.90 14.66 -31.04
CA ASP A 403 24.31 14.29 -31.14
C ASP A 403 25.23 15.45 -30.76
N GLN A 404 24.88 16.69 -31.16
CA GLN A 404 25.62 17.90 -30.76
C GLN A 404 25.56 18.14 -29.26
N LEU A 405 24.37 18.02 -28.64
CA LEU A 405 24.16 18.19 -27.20
C LEU A 405 24.89 17.11 -26.40
N LYS A 406 24.85 15.86 -26.87
CA LYS A 406 25.59 14.73 -26.29
C LYS A 406 27.09 15.03 -26.20
N ASN A 407 27.69 15.52 -27.32
CA ASN A 407 29.10 15.84 -27.35
C ASN A 407 29.46 17.10 -26.53
N LYS A 408 28.56 18.07 -26.48
CA LYS A 408 28.78 19.34 -25.76
C LYS A 408 28.70 19.13 -24.22
N TYR A 409 27.75 18.34 -23.73
CA TYR A 409 27.51 18.16 -22.29
C TYR A 409 28.05 16.85 -21.73
N GLY A 410 28.53 15.93 -22.56
CA GLY A 410 29.09 14.65 -22.13
C GLY A 410 28.05 13.68 -21.54
N VAL A 411 26.75 13.83 -21.91
CA VAL A 411 25.64 13.03 -21.41
C VAL A 411 25.22 11.92 -22.36
N GLY A 412 24.52 10.89 -21.86
CA GLY A 412 23.96 9.82 -22.69
C GLY A 412 22.75 10.29 -23.52
N GLU A 413 22.44 9.55 -24.60
CA GLU A 413 21.26 9.81 -25.43
C GLU A 413 19.95 9.63 -24.60
N THR A 414 19.88 8.63 -23.74
CA THR A 414 18.78 8.39 -22.81
C THR A 414 18.52 9.58 -21.89
N THR A 415 19.57 10.16 -21.33
CA THR A 415 19.46 11.37 -20.47
C THR A 415 18.84 12.54 -21.21
N ILE A 416 19.24 12.75 -22.48
CA ILE A 416 18.68 13.82 -23.33
C ILE A 416 17.19 13.55 -23.60
N GLU A 417 16.82 12.30 -23.89
CA GLU A 417 15.44 11.91 -24.15
C GLU A 417 14.55 12.06 -22.91
N ASP A 418 15.05 11.67 -21.74
CA ASP A 418 14.36 11.84 -20.46
C ASP A 418 14.12 13.33 -20.15
N ILE A 419 15.14 14.18 -20.36
CA ILE A 419 15.00 15.62 -20.17
C ILE A 419 13.98 16.22 -21.16
N ILE A 420 14.00 15.81 -22.43
CA ILE A 420 13.03 16.25 -23.44
C ILE A 420 11.61 15.85 -23.03
N LEU A 421 11.45 14.63 -22.56
CA LEU A 421 10.15 14.09 -22.15
C LEU A 421 9.59 14.84 -20.94
N GLU A 422 10.45 15.13 -19.97
CA GLU A 422 10.12 15.93 -18.79
C GLU A 422 9.75 17.37 -19.14
N LEU A 423 10.52 18.02 -20.00
CA LEU A 423 10.26 19.40 -20.40
C LEU A 423 9.00 19.55 -21.28
N LYS A 424 8.58 18.49 -21.99
CA LYS A 424 7.30 18.46 -22.73
C LYS A 424 6.08 18.41 -21.82
N LYS A 425 6.22 17.78 -20.65
CA LYS A 425 5.15 17.66 -19.66
C LYS A 425 5.69 18.02 -18.27
N PRO A 426 6.05 19.28 -18.04
CA PRO A 426 6.62 19.70 -16.76
C PRO A 426 5.62 19.46 -15.63
N ASN A 427 6.14 19.07 -14.47
CA ASN A 427 5.35 18.81 -13.25
C ASN A 427 4.30 17.70 -13.38
N ARG A 428 4.52 16.72 -14.26
CA ARG A 428 3.65 15.56 -14.37
C ARG A 428 3.66 14.79 -13.03
N ASP A 429 2.48 14.58 -12.48
CA ASP A 429 2.28 13.64 -11.39
C ASP A 429 1.98 12.27 -12.01
N PRO A 430 2.80 11.25 -11.80
CA PRO A 430 2.56 9.93 -12.40
C PRO A 430 1.22 9.31 -11.97
N ARG A 431 0.62 9.81 -10.90
CA ARG A 431 -0.68 9.39 -10.40
C ARG A 431 -1.86 9.93 -11.23
N ASP A 432 -1.67 11.02 -11.98
CA ASP A 432 -2.76 11.64 -12.76
C ASP A 432 -3.23 10.76 -13.93
N GLU A 433 -2.44 9.75 -14.33
CA GLU A 433 -2.77 8.79 -15.40
C GLU A 433 -3.50 7.54 -14.87
N LEU A 434 -3.61 7.40 -13.56
CA LEU A 434 -4.29 6.27 -12.92
C LEU A 434 -5.79 6.54 -12.71
N PRO A 435 -6.62 5.50 -12.58
CA PRO A 435 -8.05 5.66 -12.33
C PRO A 435 -8.34 6.47 -11.06
N LYS A 436 -9.15 7.51 -11.19
CA LYS A 436 -9.55 8.34 -10.04
C LYS A 436 -10.44 7.58 -9.07
N PRO A 437 -10.50 7.99 -7.79
CA PRO A 437 -11.44 7.42 -6.84
C PRO A 437 -12.89 7.49 -7.34
N LEU A 438 -13.66 6.42 -7.09
CA LEU A 438 -15.07 6.36 -7.44
C LEU A 438 -15.88 7.28 -6.51
N LEU A 439 -16.55 8.25 -7.09
CA LEU A 439 -17.45 9.14 -6.37
C LEU A 439 -18.91 8.72 -6.57
N GLN A 440 -19.67 8.65 -5.49
CA GLN A 440 -21.06 8.16 -5.46
C GLN A 440 -22.02 9.22 -4.99
N THR A 441 -23.28 9.08 -5.38
CA THR A 441 -24.42 9.88 -4.88
C THR A 441 -25.48 9.03 -4.18
N GLY A 442 -25.35 7.69 -4.24
CA GLY A 442 -26.28 6.73 -3.63
C GLY A 442 -25.53 5.55 -3.02
N VAL A 443 -26.15 4.84 -2.09
CA VAL A 443 -25.61 3.65 -1.41
C VAL A 443 -26.22 2.39 -2.00
N LEU A 444 -25.40 1.40 -2.29
CA LEU A 444 -25.80 -0.01 -2.41
C LEU A 444 -25.70 -0.64 -1.01
N VAL A 445 -26.68 -1.46 -0.65
CA VAL A 445 -26.62 -2.34 0.53
C VAL A 445 -26.56 -3.79 0.07
N PHE A 446 -26.05 -4.69 0.93
CA PHE A 446 -25.87 -6.11 0.57
C PHE A 446 -27.17 -6.75 0.07
N GLU A 447 -28.31 -6.36 0.66
CA GLU A 447 -29.67 -6.83 0.33
C GLU A 447 -30.12 -6.42 -1.08
N ASP A 448 -29.50 -5.36 -1.65
CA ASP A 448 -29.79 -4.90 -3.01
C ASP A 448 -29.09 -5.74 -4.08
N LEU A 449 -28.05 -6.50 -3.68
CA LEU A 449 -27.30 -7.33 -4.60
C LEU A 449 -28.12 -8.52 -5.08
N LYS A 450 -28.15 -8.73 -6.39
CA LYS A 450 -28.81 -9.85 -7.03
C LYS A 450 -27.84 -10.54 -7.99
N GLU A 451 -28.00 -11.84 -8.12
CA GLU A 451 -27.24 -12.61 -9.12
C GLU A 451 -27.42 -12.02 -10.52
N GLY A 452 -26.30 -11.81 -11.23
CA GLY A 452 -26.28 -11.16 -12.54
C GLY A 452 -26.28 -9.63 -12.52
N MET A 453 -26.27 -8.99 -11.34
CA MET A 453 -26.17 -7.54 -11.22
C MET A 453 -24.74 -7.08 -11.56
N ILE A 454 -24.63 -6.06 -12.42
CA ILE A 454 -23.35 -5.42 -12.74
C ILE A 454 -23.15 -4.27 -11.75
N VAL A 455 -22.07 -4.34 -10.98
CA VAL A 455 -21.67 -3.31 -10.03
C VAL A 455 -20.28 -2.81 -10.37
N THR A 456 -20.02 -1.53 -10.10
CA THR A 456 -18.68 -0.95 -10.18
C THR A 456 -18.02 -1.03 -8.82
N GLY A 457 -16.80 -1.52 -8.77
CA GLY A 457 -16.04 -1.62 -7.53
C GLY A 457 -14.60 -1.13 -7.71
N LYS A 458 -13.90 -0.97 -6.59
CA LYS A 458 -12.50 -0.61 -6.54
C LYS A 458 -11.70 -1.76 -5.93
N VAL A 459 -10.62 -2.18 -6.58
CA VAL A 459 -9.74 -3.21 -6.06
C VAL A 459 -9.03 -2.71 -4.81
N LYS A 460 -9.33 -3.34 -3.67
CA LYS A 460 -8.74 -3.02 -2.37
C LYS A 460 -7.42 -3.76 -2.14
N ASN A 461 -7.39 -5.03 -2.53
CA ASN A 461 -6.23 -5.89 -2.31
C ASN A 461 -6.17 -7.00 -3.36
N VAL A 462 -4.98 -7.38 -3.79
CA VAL A 462 -4.73 -8.50 -4.71
C VAL A 462 -3.95 -9.58 -3.97
N VAL A 463 -4.39 -10.82 -4.12
CA VAL A 463 -3.81 -12.01 -3.50
C VAL A 463 -3.64 -13.13 -4.54
N ASP A 464 -2.89 -14.17 -4.23
CA ASP A 464 -2.59 -15.26 -5.17
C ASP A 464 -3.84 -15.96 -5.76
N PHE A 465 -4.94 -15.95 -5.02
CA PHE A 465 -6.18 -16.62 -5.43
C PHE A 465 -7.26 -15.68 -5.97
N GLY A 466 -6.98 -14.38 -6.08
CA GLY A 466 -7.93 -13.42 -6.62
C GLY A 466 -7.72 -11.99 -6.15
N ALA A 467 -8.78 -11.18 -6.25
CA ALA A 467 -8.78 -9.78 -5.84
C ALA A 467 -9.96 -9.48 -4.91
N PHE A 468 -9.70 -8.76 -3.85
CA PHE A 468 -10.73 -8.19 -2.98
C PHE A 468 -11.13 -6.83 -3.54
N VAL A 469 -12.43 -6.67 -3.78
CA VAL A 469 -13.01 -5.50 -4.44
C VAL A 469 -14.01 -4.83 -3.51
N ASP A 470 -13.81 -3.57 -3.25
CA ASP A 470 -14.78 -2.72 -2.58
C ASP A 470 -15.83 -2.27 -3.61
N ILE A 471 -17.05 -2.69 -3.43
CA ILE A 471 -18.19 -2.36 -4.28
C ILE A 471 -19.13 -1.32 -3.65
N GLY A 472 -18.63 -0.63 -2.61
CA GLY A 472 -19.36 0.43 -1.92
C GLY A 472 -20.33 -0.08 -0.84
N ILE A 473 -20.18 -1.33 -0.40
CA ILE A 473 -20.88 -1.92 0.76
C ILE A 473 -19.87 -2.25 1.87
N LYS A 474 -20.35 -2.62 3.04
CA LYS A 474 -19.49 -2.97 4.19
C LYS A 474 -18.60 -4.18 3.91
N GLU A 475 -19.17 -5.17 3.27
CA GLU A 475 -18.49 -6.41 2.91
C GLU A 475 -17.64 -6.21 1.65
N THR A 476 -16.44 -6.78 1.66
CA THR A 476 -15.56 -6.76 0.48
C THR A 476 -15.89 -7.95 -0.41
N ALA A 477 -16.15 -7.74 -1.69
CA ALA A 477 -16.36 -8.78 -2.66
C ALA A 477 -15.03 -9.47 -3.02
N LEU A 478 -15.06 -10.78 -3.25
CA LEU A 478 -13.92 -11.53 -3.78
C LEU A 478 -14.17 -11.87 -5.24
N VAL A 479 -13.29 -11.43 -6.12
CA VAL A 479 -13.19 -11.92 -7.50
C VAL A 479 -12.12 -12.99 -7.52
N HIS A 480 -12.53 -14.27 -7.64
CA HIS A 480 -11.60 -15.39 -7.70
C HIS A 480 -10.75 -15.32 -8.97
N ILE A 481 -9.52 -15.87 -8.92
CA ILE A 481 -8.57 -15.84 -10.04
C ILE A 481 -9.15 -16.40 -11.35
N SER A 482 -10.08 -17.37 -11.28
CA SER A 482 -10.76 -17.94 -12.45
C SER A 482 -11.73 -16.97 -13.12
N GLU A 483 -12.17 -15.93 -12.43
CA GLU A 483 -13.19 -14.97 -12.87
C GLU A 483 -12.62 -13.61 -13.27
N ILE A 484 -11.29 -13.42 -13.14
CA ILE A 484 -10.63 -12.15 -13.46
C ILE A 484 -10.54 -11.94 -14.99
N SER A 485 -10.39 -13.03 -15.77
CA SER A 485 -10.20 -12.97 -17.22
C SER A 485 -10.74 -14.21 -17.90
N ASP A 486 -11.14 -14.08 -19.15
CA ASP A 486 -11.52 -15.20 -20.03
C ASP A 486 -10.32 -16.10 -20.40
N THR A 487 -9.10 -15.66 -20.15
CA THR A 487 -7.86 -16.42 -20.37
C THR A 487 -7.25 -16.85 -19.03
N PHE A 488 -6.47 -17.94 -19.07
CA PHE A 488 -5.81 -18.44 -17.87
C PHE A 488 -4.86 -17.37 -17.25
N VAL A 489 -5.14 -17.00 -16.02
CA VAL A 489 -4.34 -16.05 -15.24
C VAL A 489 -3.46 -16.84 -14.29
N LYS A 490 -2.14 -16.70 -14.43
CA LYS A 490 -1.16 -17.35 -13.53
C LYS A 490 -0.97 -16.54 -12.25
N ASN A 491 -0.92 -15.20 -12.37
CA ASN A 491 -0.74 -14.29 -11.25
C ASN A 491 -1.75 -13.14 -11.40
N PRO A 492 -2.67 -12.95 -10.45
CA PRO A 492 -3.64 -11.87 -10.50
C PRO A 492 -3.07 -10.47 -10.68
N LEU A 493 -1.88 -10.19 -10.12
CA LEU A 493 -1.19 -8.90 -10.23
C LEU A 493 -0.78 -8.52 -11.66
N ASP A 494 -0.71 -9.50 -12.58
CA ASP A 494 -0.39 -9.22 -13.99
C ASP A 494 -1.59 -8.65 -14.76
N VAL A 495 -2.81 -8.82 -14.22
CA VAL A 495 -4.07 -8.49 -14.89
C VAL A 495 -4.82 -7.37 -14.16
N ILE A 496 -4.80 -7.35 -12.83
CA ILE A 496 -5.57 -6.42 -11.99
C ILE A 496 -4.68 -5.79 -10.91
N LYS A 497 -4.91 -4.51 -10.62
CA LYS A 497 -4.10 -3.74 -9.65
C LYS A 497 -4.95 -3.13 -8.57
N VAL A 498 -4.36 -2.95 -7.38
CA VAL A 498 -4.99 -2.20 -6.28
C VAL A 498 -5.31 -0.78 -6.75
N GLY A 499 -6.54 -0.35 -6.48
CA GLY A 499 -7.03 0.97 -6.86
C GLY A 499 -7.71 1.04 -8.24
N GLU A 500 -7.64 -0.03 -9.04
CA GLU A 500 -8.33 -0.16 -10.32
C GLU A 500 -9.83 -0.34 -10.15
#